data_3351fbefe1521fbf4e6724403a716676
#
_entry.id   3351fbefe1521fbf4e6724403a716676
#
_cell.length_a   1.000
_cell.length_b   1.000
_cell.length_c   1.000
_cell.angle_alpha   90.00
_cell.angle_beta   90.00
_cell.angle_gamma   90.00
#
_symmetry.space_group_name_H-M   'P 1'
#
loop_
_entity.id
_entity.type
_entity.pdbx_description
1 polymer ?
#
loop_
_entity_poly.entity_id
_entity_poly.type
_entity_poly.pdbx_seq_one_letter_code
_entity_poly.pdbx_strand_id
1 'polypeptide(L)'
;MIRKSLFTLTFSAALVFLASPADVSAQAMESVMPFKVGTFAINDVPTVGLVMQDDELIIDLAAANRAMELLPQYSKMSMPEDMLGLIEQYEYGLKYRIYEVVNWLVDENLLSGSARRGFVHTVDSVDTMAPIQYPSKLMNAAVNFYTHACEGCNDDEFQARLRQRQENRGVPYLFLKPTRGAIIGDGDDIIMPFGRDRIEWEVEMAI
;
A
#
# COMPACT_ATOMS: atom_id res chain seq x y z
N MET A 1 -72.05 -55.97 -27.48
CA MET A 1 -71.96 -54.76 -26.63
C MET A 1 -70.52 -54.62 -26.15
N ILE A 2 -69.76 -53.75 -26.82
CA ILE A 2 -68.35 -53.54 -26.49
C ILE A 2 -68.26 -52.12 -25.86
N ARG A 3 -67.93 -52.05 -24.54
CA ARG A 3 -67.68 -50.79 -23.84
C ARG A 3 -66.25 -50.34 -24.12
N LYS A 4 -66.13 -49.23 -24.79
CA LYS A 4 -64.86 -48.55 -24.92
C LYS A 4 -64.62 -47.71 -23.68
N SER A 5 -63.55 -48.04 -22.95
CA SER A 5 -63.05 -47.25 -21.81
C SER A 5 -62.12 -46.22 -22.33
N LEU A 6 -62.45 -44.95 -22.08
CA LEU A 6 -61.61 -43.78 -22.45
C LEU A 6 -60.64 -43.49 -21.29
N PHE A 7 -59.38 -43.74 -21.53
CA PHE A 7 -58.31 -43.33 -20.58
C PHE A 7 -57.92 -41.86 -20.85
N THR A 8 -58.23 -40.99 -19.92
CA THR A 8 -57.80 -39.58 -19.98
C THR A 8 -56.45 -39.47 -19.30
N LEU A 9 -55.39 -39.18 -20.08
CA LEU A 9 -54.07 -38.92 -19.59
C LEU A 9 -54.01 -37.44 -19.23
N THR A 10 -53.90 -37.09 -17.93
CA THR A 10 -53.60 -35.74 -17.46
C THR A 10 -52.12 -35.54 -17.43
N PHE A 11 -51.61 -34.67 -18.31
CA PHE A 11 -50.24 -34.21 -18.30
C PHE A 11 -50.11 -33.07 -17.26
N SER A 12 -49.47 -33.37 -16.11
CA SER A 12 -49.04 -32.31 -15.17
C SER A 12 -47.74 -31.73 -15.67
N ALA A 13 -47.80 -30.53 -16.22
CA ALA A 13 -46.59 -29.74 -16.52
C ALA A 13 -46.01 -29.22 -15.20
N ALA A 14 -44.90 -29.79 -14.76
CA ALA A 14 -44.10 -29.24 -13.70
C ALA A 14 -43.35 -28.01 -14.23
N LEU A 15 -43.74 -26.81 -13.78
CA LEU A 15 -43.02 -25.59 -14.04
C LEU A 15 -41.74 -25.61 -13.19
N VAL A 16 -40.63 -25.95 -13.83
CA VAL A 16 -39.30 -25.76 -13.22
C VAL A 16 -38.97 -24.27 -13.27
N PHE A 17 -39.10 -23.60 -12.13
CA PHE A 17 -38.54 -22.26 -11.95
C PHE A 17 -37.01 -22.40 -11.99
N LEU A 18 -36.41 -22.11 -13.12
CA LEU A 18 -35.00 -21.79 -13.20
C LEU A 18 -34.81 -20.43 -12.49
N ALA A 19 -34.41 -20.50 -11.23
CA ALA A 19 -33.90 -19.30 -10.54
C ALA A 19 -32.71 -18.82 -11.37
N SER A 20 -32.84 -17.65 -11.96
CA SER A 20 -31.68 -16.93 -12.53
C SER A 20 -30.63 -16.83 -11.44
N PRO A 21 -29.35 -17.12 -11.75
CA PRO A 21 -28.29 -16.78 -10.79
C PRO A 21 -28.44 -15.31 -10.49
N ALA A 22 -28.73 -14.97 -9.24
CA ALA A 22 -28.66 -13.60 -8.78
C ALA A 22 -27.26 -13.11 -9.18
N ASP A 23 -27.19 -12.01 -9.91
CA ASP A 23 -25.96 -11.27 -10.10
C ASP A 23 -25.44 -10.90 -8.70
N VAL A 24 -24.59 -11.76 -8.17
CA VAL A 24 -23.71 -11.40 -7.07
C VAL A 24 -22.70 -10.46 -7.73
N SER A 25 -23.08 -9.17 -7.84
CA SER A 25 -22.11 -8.15 -8.07
C SER A 25 -21.10 -8.31 -6.93
N ALA A 26 -19.92 -8.80 -7.25
CA ALA A 26 -18.82 -8.85 -6.31
C ALA A 26 -18.58 -7.37 -5.93
N GLN A 27 -19.17 -6.95 -4.82
CA GLN A 27 -18.89 -5.66 -4.23
C GLN A 27 -17.40 -5.68 -3.94
N ALA A 28 -16.64 -4.82 -4.59
CA ALA A 28 -15.20 -4.79 -4.41
C ALA A 28 -14.95 -4.68 -2.90
N MET A 29 -14.20 -5.64 -2.35
CA MET A 29 -13.85 -5.63 -0.94
C MET A 29 -13.09 -4.34 -0.65
N GLU A 30 -13.54 -3.60 0.35
CA GLU A 30 -12.90 -2.39 0.84
C GLU A 30 -12.40 -2.62 2.26
N SER A 31 -11.39 -1.85 2.66
CA SER A 31 -10.93 -1.83 4.03
C SER A 31 -11.89 -1.02 4.91
N VAL A 32 -12.31 -1.61 6.04
CA VAL A 32 -13.20 -0.94 7.02
C VAL A 32 -12.51 0.16 7.79
N MET A 33 -11.17 0.21 7.75
CA MET A 33 -10.35 1.21 8.43
C MET A 33 -9.24 1.68 7.48
N PRO A 34 -8.91 2.98 7.44
CA PRO A 34 -7.75 3.46 6.71
C PRO A 34 -6.45 2.91 7.31
N PHE A 35 -5.49 2.64 6.46
CA PHE A 35 -4.15 2.20 6.84
C PHE A 35 -3.11 2.80 5.90
N LYS A 36 -1.85 2.82 6.35
CA LYS A 36 -0.67 3.09 5.53
C LYS A 36 0.21 1.85 5.54
N VAL A 37 1.18 1.80 4.65
CA VAL A 37 2.19 0.74 4.64
C VAL A 37 3.58 1.36 4.76
N GLY A 38 4.48 0.64 5.43
CA GLY A 38 5.85 1.08 5.63
C GLY A 38 6.78 -0.10 5.90
N THR A 39 8.06 0.21 6.02
CA THR A 39 9.08 -0.75 6.45
C THR A 39 9.54 -0.39 7.86
N PHE A 40 9.55 -1.36 8.74
CA PHE A 40 9.88 -1.20 10.16
C PHE A 40 10.89 -2.25 10.60
N ALA A 41 11.81 -1.88 11.49
CA ALA A 41 12.67 -2.86 12.15
C ALA A 41 11.89 -3.51 13.31
N ILE A 42 11.38 -4.72 13.09
CA ILE A 42 10.72 -5.51 14.12
C ILE A 42 11.71 -6.61 14.56
N ASN A 43 12.17 -6.54 15.82
CA ASN A 43 13.24 -7.40 16.34
C ASN A 43 14.51 -7.35 15.44
N ASP A 44 14.92 -6.17 15.05
CA ASP A 44 16.07 -5.90 14.16
C ASP A 44 15.92 -6.47 12.74
N VAL A 45 14.73 -6.88 12.33
CA VAL A 45 14.46 -7.41 10.99
C VAL A 45 13.60 -6.43 10.21
N PRO A 46 14.03 -5.95 9.02
CA PRO A 46 13.20 -5.15 8.13
C PRO A 46 11.91 -5.91 7.78
N THR A 47 10.79 -5.33 8.10
CA THR A 47 9.47 -5.98 8.00
C THR A 47 8.47 -5.00 7.39
N VAL A 48 7.68 -5.48 6.45
CA VAL A 48 6.54 -4.71 5.92
C VAL A 48 5.43 -4.65 6.97
N GLY A 49 5.08 -3.46 7.39
CA GLY A 49 4.04 -3.21 8.39
C GLY A 49 2.87 -2.40 7.87
N LEU A 50 1.70 -2.65 8.43
CA LEU A 50 0.54 -1.77 8.30
C LEU A 50 0.56 -0.78 9.46
N VAL A 51 0.36 0.50 9.13
CA VAL A 51 0.22 1.58 10.11
C VAL A 51 -1.27 1.84 10.29
N MET A 52 -1.75 1.73 11.51
CA MET A 52 -3.18 1.83 11.84
C MET A 52 -3.41 2.69 13.08
N GLN A 53 -4.69 3.03 13.35
CA GLN A 53 -5.12 3.80 14.53
C GLN A 53 -4.36 5.13 14.69
N ASP A 54 -4.52 6.01 13.70
CA ASP A 54 -3.91 7.35 13.70
C ASP A 54 -2.38 7.32 13.93
N ASP A 55 -1.72 6.34 13.30
CA ASP A 55 -0.27 6.11 13.33
C ASP A 55 0.28 5.58 14.67
N GLU A 56 -0.58 5.11 15.56
CA GLU A 56 -0.15 4.58 16.87
C GLU A 56 0.31 3.12 16.81
N LEU A 57 -0.21 2.34 15.86
CA LEU A 57 0.03 0.90 15.78
C LEU A 57 0.72 0.49 14.48
N ILE A 58 1.69 -0.39 14.63
CA ILE A 58 2.38 -1.07 13.53
C ILE A 58 2.04 -2.55 13.60
N ILE A 59 1.52 -3.09 12.51
CA ILE A 59 1.14 -4.50 12.39
C ILE A 59 2.13 -5.20 11.47
N ASP A 60 2.85 -6.22 11.97
CA ASP A 60 3.59 -7.13 11.09
C ASP A 60 2.63 -7.81 10.12
N LEU A 61 2.61 -7.36 8.87
CA LEU A 61 1.66 -7.83 7.85
C LEU A 61 1.78 -9.33 7.61
N ALA A 62 3.00 -9.84 7.50
CA ALA A 62 3.22 -11.25 7.22
C ALA A 62 2.81 -12.14 8.42
N ALA A 63 3.09 -11.72 9.65
CA ALA A 63 2.68 -12.46 10.83
C ALA A 63 1.16 -12.40 11.06
N ALA A 64 0.53 -11.26 10.83
CA ALA A 64 -0.93 -11.11 10.89
C ALA A 64 -1.61 -12.01 9.84
N ASN A 65 -1.12 -11.99 8.60
CA ASN A 65 -1.63 -12.86 7.54
C ASN A 65 -1.50 -14.35 7.92
N ARG A 66 -0.35 -14.78 8.41
CA ARG A 66 -0.17 -16.18 8.87
C ARG A 66 -1.13 -16.55 10.00
N ALA A 67 -1.39 -15.64 10.93
CA ALA A 67 -2.34 -15.89 12.02
C ALA A 67 -3.79 -15.99 11.51
N MET A 68 -4.18 -15.14 10.58
CA MET A 68 -5.50 -15.18 9.94
C MET A 68 -5.71 -16.49 9.16
N GLU A 69 -4.70 -17.00 8.49
CA GLU A 69 -4.71 -18.24 7.71
C GLU A 69 -4.88 -19.53 8.54
N LEU A 70 -4.80 -19.43 9.86
CA LEU A 70 -5.16 -20.54 10.74
C LEU A 70 -6.68 -20.76 10.80
N LEU A 71 -7.45 -19.78 10.35
CA LEU A 71 -8.91 -19.85 10.28
C LEU A 71 -9.35 -20.45 8.93
N PRO A 72 -10.24 -21.43 8.91
CA PRO A 72 -10.54 -22.23 7.70
C PRO A 72 -11.21 -21.44 6.57
N GLN A 73 -11.77 -20.27 6.85
CA GLN A 73 -12.41 -19.41 5.86
C GLN A 73 -11.41 -18.60 5.01
N TYR A 74 -10.15 -18.50 5.43
CA TYR A 74 -9.13 -17.75 4.69
C TYR A 74 -8.18 -18.65 3.92
N SER A 75 -8.01 -18.38 2.64
CA SER A 75 -7.06 -19.10 1.80
C SER A 75 -5.62 -18.74 2.15
N LYS A 76 -4.66 -19.60 1.88
CA LYS A 76 -3.25 -19.31 2.05
C LYS A 76 -2.74 -18.40 0.94
N MET A 77 -1.98 -17.38 1.31
CA MET A 77 -1.31 -16.45 0.41
C MET A 77 0.02 -16.00 1.01
N SER A 78 1.12 -16.17 0.28
CA SER A 78 2.41 -15.66 0.71
C SER A 78 2.42 -14.13 0.69
N MET A 79 2.93 -13.53 1.75
CA MET A 79 3.18 -12.10 1.78
C MET A 79 4.56 -11.79 1.20
N PRO A 80 4.71 -10.65 0.51
CA PRO A 80 6.02 -10.20 0.03
C PRO A 80 6.97 -9.94 1.21
N GLU A 81 8.26 -10.14 0.97
CA GLU A 81 9.30 -9.98 2.00
C GLU A 81 9.67 -8.51 2.22
N ASP A 82 9.43 -7.66 1.21
CA ASP A 82 9.77 -6.25 1.24
C ASP A 82 8.72 -5.38 0.54
N MET A 83 8.92 -4.06 0.61
CA MET A 83 8.02 -3.08 0.01
C MET A 83 8.00 -3.14 -1.52
N LEU A 84 9.11 -3.50 -2.18
CA LEU A 84 9.13 -3.64 -3.64
C LEU A 84 8.20 -4.78 -4.08
N GLY A 85 8.32 -5.94 -3.43
CA GLY A 85 7.43 -7.07 -3.68
C GLY A 85 5.96 -6.76 -3.37
N LEU A 86 5.69 -5.91 -2.35
CA LEU A 86 4.33 -5.43 -2.06
C LEU A 86 3.81 -4.58 -3.23
N ILE A 87 4.60 -3.60 -3.69
CA ILE A 87 4.20 -2.72 -4.81
C ILE A 87 3.95 -3.53 -6.07
N GLU A 88 4.85 -4.46 -6.40
CA GLU A 88 4.73 -5.32 -7.58
C GLU A 88 3.45 -6.17 -7.59
N GLN A 89 3.01 -6.65 -6.42
CA GLN A 89 1.87 -7.56 -6.30
C GLN A 89 0.56 -6.86 -5.95
N TYR A 90 0.61 -5.58 -5.59
CA TYR A 90 -0.54 -4.85 -5.04
C TYR A 90 -1.79 -4.94 -5.93
N GLU A 91 -1.68 -4.58 -7.20
CA GLU A 91 -2.80 -4.61 -8.14
C GLU A 91 -3.15 -6.04 -8.63
N TYR A 92 -2.28 -7.02 -8.37
CA TYR A 92 -2.51 -8.42 -8.75
C TYR A 92 -3.18 -9.26 -7.65
N GLY A 93 -3.93 -8.60 -6.76
CA GLY A 93 -4.75 -9.23 -5.74
C GLY A 93 -4.26 -9.03 -4.31
N LEU A 94 -3.01 -8.63 -4.10
CA LEU A 94 -2.47 -8.42 -2.75
C LEU A 94 -3.23 -7.35 -1.97
N LYS A 95 -3.72 -6.28 -2.63
CA LYS A 95 -4.54 -5.26 -1.97
C LYS A 95 -5.78 -5.83 -1.30
N TYR A 96 -6.45 -6.79 -1.92
CA TYR A 96 -7.64 -7.42 -1.34
C TYR A 96 -7.29 -8.29 -0.14
N ARG A 97 -6.14 -8.95 -0.18
CA ARG A 97 -5.63 -9.68 0.99
C ARG A 97 -5.29 -8.74 2.14
N ILE A 98 -4.70 -7.59 1.86
CA ILE A 98 -4.44 -6.56 2.88
C ILE A 98 -5.77 -6.10 3.49
N TYR A 99 -6.79 -5.85 2.68
CA TYR A 99 -8.12 -5.48 3.18
C TYR A 99 -8.74 -6.60 4.05
N GLU A 100 -8.61 -7.87 3.66
CA GLU A 100 -9.04 -9.00 4.50
C GLU A 100 -8.32 -9.01 5.85
N VAL A 101 -7.01 -8.79 5.87
CA VAL A 101 -6.22 -8.72 7.11
C VAL A 101 -6.69 -7.56 7.98
N VAL A 102 -6.85 -6.35 7.43
CA VAL A 102 -7.33 -5.18 8.17
C VAL A 102 -8.72 -5.42 8.75
N ASN A 103 -9.64 -5.92 7.93
CA ASN A 103 -11.01 -6.19 8.36
C ASN A 103 -11.04 -7.24 9.46
N TRP A 104 -10.29 -8.34 9.32
CA TRP A 104 -10.15 -9.36 10.35
C TRP A 104 -9.60 -8.82 11.67
N LEU A 105 -8.58 -7.96 11.63
CA LEU A 105 -8.00 -7.34 12.82
C LEU A 105 -9.02 -6.48 13.58
N VAL A 106 -9.87 -5.76 12.85
CA VAL A 106 -10.92 -4.90 13.43
C VAL A 106 -12.06 -5.76 13.95
N ASP A 107 -12.59 -6.69 13.17
CA ASP A 107 -13.74 -7.52 13.51
C ASP A 107 -13.48 -8.40 14.74
N GLU A 108 -12.27 -8.94 14.86
CA GLU A 108 -11.85 -9.77 16.01
C GLU A 108 -11.30 -8.93 17.17
N ASN A 109 -11.33 -7.59 17.06
CA ASN A 109 -10.82 -6.66 18.08
C ASN A 109 -9.38 -6.96 18.53
N LEU A 110 -8.49 -7.29 17.59
CA LEU A 110 -7.10 -7.72 17.87
C LEU A 110 -6.12 -6.57 18.05
N LEU A 111 -6.57 -5.34 17.87
CA LEU A 111 -5.73 -4.14 17.93
C LEU A 111 -5.59 -3.59 19.35
N SER A 112 -6.45 -3.97 20.31
CA SER A 112 -6.51 -3.37 21.64
C SER A 112 -6.71 -4.37 22.76
N GLY A 113 -6.43 -3.92 23.98
CA GLY A 113 -6.71 -4.66 25.20
C GLY A 113 -5.96 -5.99 25.32
N SER A 114 -6.58 -6.95 26.01
CA SER A 114 -6.02 -8.30 26.21
C SER A 114 -6.06 -9.18 24.97
N ALA A 115 -6.78 -8.78 23.93
CA ALA A 115 -6.86 -9.49 22.65
C ALA A 115 -5.69 -9.14 21.72
N ARG A 116 -4.94 -8.07 22.02
CA ARG A 116 -3.77 -7.65 21.24
C ARG A 116 -2.78 -8.78 21.05
N ARG A 117 -2.38 -9.00 19.81
CA ARG A 117 -1.51 -10.12 19.42
C ARG A 117 -0.04 -9.67 19.32
N GLY A 118 0.88 -10.65 19.36
CA GLY A 118 2.31 -10.40 19.29
C GLY A 118 2.82 -9.81 17.98
N PHE A 119 1.99 -9.72 16.93
CA PHE A 119 2.27 -9.04 15.68
C PHE A 119 1.77 -7.59 15.64
N VAL A 120 1.23 -7.08 16.75
CA VAL A 120 0.76 -5.69 16.91
C VAL A 120 1.74 -4.96 17.83
N HIS A 121 2.42 -3.97 17.30
CA HIS A 121 3.42 -3.16 17.98
C HIS A 121 2.91 -1.73 18.15
N THR A 122 3.45 -0.98 19.12
CA THR A 122 3.28 0.48 19.13
C THR A 122 4.35 1.11 18.25
N VAL A 123 4.08 2.26 17.66
CA VAL A 123 5.06 3.00 16.85
C VAL A 123 6.37 3.23 17.61
N ASP A 124 6.30 3.55 18.90
CA ASP A 124 7.49 3.79 19.74
C ASP A 124 8.31 2.52 20.07
N SER A 125 7.80 1.34 19.74
CA SER A 125 8.48 0.07 20.02
C SER A 125 9.23 -0.51 18.83
N VAL A 126 9.23 0.17 17.69
CA VAL A 126 9.89 -0.27 16.45
C VAL A 126 10.53 0.94 15.77
N ASP A 127 11.63 0.73 15.06
CA ASP A 127 12.25 1.79 14.29
C ASP A 127 11.62 1.88 12.90
N THR A 128 11.26 3.10 12.49
CA THR A 128 10.77 3.35 11.13
C THR A 128 11.95 3.40 10.17
N MET A 129 11.91 2.56 9.15
CA MET A 129 12.95 2.47 8.13
C MET A 129 12.51 3.19 6.85
N ALA A 130 13.46 3.45 5.95
CA ALA A 130 13.11 3.89 4.61
C ALA A 130 12.15 2.87 3.96
N PRO A 131 11.04 3.30 3.35
CA PRO A 131 10.06 2.38 2.77
C PRO A 131 10.69 1.40 1.77
N ILE A 132 11.55 1.91 0.91
CA ILE A 132 12.34 1.13 -0.05
C ILE A 132 13.80 1.38 0.24
N GLN A 133 14.50 0.38 0.79
CA GLN A 133 15.90 0.53 1.22
C GLN A 133 16.89 0.43 0.06
N TYR A 134 16.59 -0.42 -0.92
CA TYR A 134 17.50 -0.73 -2.03
C TYR A 134 16.77 -0.73 -3.36
N PRO A 135 16.29 0.44 -3.83
CA PRO A 135 15.67 0.52 -5.15
C PRO A 135 16.70 0.20 -6.24
N SER A 136 16.24 -0.33 -7.35
CA SER A 136 17.11 -0.60 -8.51
C SER A 136 17.65 0.69 -9.14
N LYS A 137 16.90 1.79 -9.00
CA LYS A 137 17.26 3.13 -9.48
C LYS A 137 16.77 4.19 -8.49
N LEU A 138 17.57 5.23 -8.31
CA LEU A 138 17.20 6.45 -7.59
C LEU A 138 17.46 7.63 -8.52
N MET A 139 16.40 8.27 -8.97
CA MET A 139 16.46 9.39 -9.91
C MET A 139 15.80 10.61 -9.30
N ASN A 140 16.46 11.74 -9.41
CA ASN A 140 15.94 13.03 -8.97
C ASN A 140 15.72 13.96 -10.18
N ALA A 141 14.67 14.76 -10.13
CA ALA A 141 14.41 15.78 -11.13
C ALA A 141 15.13 17.07 -10.74
N ALA A 142 16.07 17.50 -11.59
CA ALA A 142 16.81 18.71 -11.32
C ALA A 142 15.95 19.96 -11.51
N VAL A 143 16.00 20.87 -10.53
CA VAL A 143 15.32 22.17 -10.58
C VAL A 143 13.85 22.05 -10.99
N ASN A 144 13.14 21.13 -10.36
CA ASN A 144 11.77 20.78 -10.74
C ASN A 144 10.73 21.83 -10.31
N PHE A 145 11.03 22.63 -9.29
CA PHE A 145 10.18 23.71 -8.81
C PHE A 145 10.58 25.06 -9.38
N TYR A 146 9.60 25.89 -9.75
CA TYR A 146 9.86 27.22 -10.28
C TYR A 146 10.60 28.14 -9.28
N THR A 147 10.26 28.04 -8.01
CA THR A 147 10.92 28.80 -6.94
C THR A 147 12.37 28.44 -6.82
N HIS A 148 12.72 27.17 -6.86
CA HIS A 148 14.11 26.68 -6.83
C HIS A 148 14.91 27.19 -8.05
N ALA A 149 14.28 27.28 -9.22
CA ALA A 149 14.92 27.80 -10.43
C ALA A 149 15.36 29.28 -10.32
N CYS A 150 14.89 29.99 -9.32
CA CYS A 150 15.06 31.43 -9.16
C CYS A 150 15.30 31.85 -7.70
N GLU A 151 15.98 31.01 -6.92
CA GLU A 151 16.38 31.34 -5.56
C GLU A 151 17.23 32.66 -5.56
N GLY A 152 16.78 33.63 -4.77
CA GLY A 152 17.42 34.96 -4.71
C GLY A 152 17.04 35.91 -5.85
N CYS A 153 16.16 35.55 -6.77
CA CYS A 153 15.60 36.48 -7.76
C CYS A 153 14.66 37.50 -7.10
N ASN A 154 14.58 38.68 -7.67
CA ASN A 154 13.46 39.58 -7.41
C ASN A 154 12.19 39.11 -8.18
N ASP A 155 11.03 39.73 -7.89
CA ASP A 155 9.75 39.32 -8.47
C ASP A 155 9.71 39.41 -10.00
N ASP A 156 10.32 40.45 -10.58
CA ASP A 156 10.35 40.63 -12.04
C ASP A 156 11.18 39.55 -12.74
N GLU A 157 12.33 39.22 -12.18
CA GLU A 157 13.20 38.15 -12.65
C GLU A 157 12.51 36.80 -12.52
N PHE A 158 11.84 36.57 -11.40
CA PHE A 158 11.07 35.34 -11.18
C PHE A 158 9.98 35.17 -12.25
N GLN A 159 9.16 36.21 -12.49
CA GLN A 159 8.11 36.16 -13.50
C GLN A 159 8.67 35.99 -14.92
N ALA A 160 9.81 36.59 -15.23
CA ALA A 160 10.46 36.43 -16.53
C ALA A 160 10.95 35.00 -16.74
N ARG A 161 11.60 34.38 -15.74
CA ARG A 161 12.07 32.99 -15.79
C ARG A 161 10.90 32.01 -15.82
N LEU A 162 9.85 32.27 -15.07
CA LEU A 162 8.63 31.46 -15.07
C LEU A 162 8.03 31.39 -16.48
N ARG A 163 7.84 32.53 -17.15
CA ARG A 163 7.34 32.59 -18.53
C ARG A 163 8.27 31.84 -19.49
N GLN A 164 9.57 32.08 -19.42
CA GLN A 164 10.54 31.41 -20.27
C GLN A 164 10.48 29.87 -20.12
N ARG A 165 10.33 29.38 -18.90
CA ARG A 165 10.20 27.93 -18.65
C ARG A 165 8.89 27.35 -19.16
N GLN A 166 7.79 28.09 -19.02
CA GLN A 166 6.48 27.66 -19.55
C GLN A 166 6.48 27.59 -21.08
N GLU A 167 7.11 28.58 -21.74
CA GLU A 167 7.23 28.64 -23.20
C GLU A 167 8.18 27.58 -23.78
N ASN A 168 9.27 27.31 -23.05
CA ASN A 168 10.31 26.36 -23.48
C ASN A 168 10.28 25.05 -22.69
N ARG A 169 9.10 24.55 -22.38
CA ARG A 169 8.93 23.32 -21.62
C ARG A 169 9.48 22.13 -22.41
N GLY A 170 10.62 21.61 -21.97
CA GLY A 170 11.27 20.42 -22.52
C GLY A 170 11.00 19.15 -21.71
N VAL A 171 11.80 18.12 -21.94
CA VAL A 171 11.83 16.91 -21.12
C VAL A 171 12.49 17.23 -19.76
N PRO A 172 12.04 16.59 -18.67
CA PRO A 172 12.68 16.75 -17.37
C PRO A 172 14.16 16.36 -17.44
N TYR A 173 14.99 17.16 -16.79
CA TYR A 173 16.39 16.79 -16.56
C TYR A 173 16.45 15.93 -15.28
N LEU A 174 16.91 14.69 -15.43
CA LEU A 174 17.04 13.73 -14.33
C LEU A 174 18.52 13.45 -14.08
N PHE A 175 18.83 13.23 -12.79
CA PHE A 175 20.15 12.74 -12.38
C PHE A 175 20.00 11.55 -11.43
N LEU A 176 21.02 10.70 -11.40
CA LEU A 176 21.04 9.49 -10.60
C LEU A 176 21.75 9.74 -9.27
N LYS A 177 21.22 9.17 -8.20
CA LYS A 177 21.90 9.02 -6.92
C LYS A 177 22.28 7.55 -6.69
N PRO A 178 23.29 7.25 -5.87
CA PRO A 178 23.57 5.89 -5.45
C PRO A 178 22.34 5.27 -4.79
N THR A 179 22.07 4.01 -5.08
CA THR A 179 20.94 3.29 -4.46
C THR A 179 21.30 2.65 -3.13
N ARG A 180 22.60 2.61 -2.79
CA ARG A 180 23.09 2.16 -1.48
C ARG A 180 23.80 3.30 -0.78
N GLY A 181 23.50 3.48 0.52
CA GLY A 181 24.12 4.51 1.35
C GLY A 181 23.63 5.94 1.08
N ALA A 182 22.63 6.14 0.21
CA ALA A 182 22.01 7.43 -0.04
C ALA A 182 20.56 7.51 0.42
N ILE A 183 20.03 6.42 0.99
CA ILE A 183 18.68 6.33 1.53
C ILE A 183 18.80 5.97 3.00
N ILE A 184 18.17 6.76 3.85
CA ILE A 184 18.11 6.57 5.30
C ILE A 184 16.65 6.59 5.75
N GLY A 185 16.38 6.01 6.92
CA GLY A 185 15.06 6.03 7.55
C GLY A 185 14.81 7.28 8.36
N ASP A 186 13.63 7.36 8.94
CA ASP A 186 13.30 8.40 9.90
C ASP A 186 14.14 8.23 11.18
N GLY A 187 14.74 9.33 11.65
CA GLY A 187 15.60 9.32 12.82
C GLY A 187 17.04 8.85 12.60
N ASP A 188 17.40 8.39 11.39
CA ASP A 188 18.78 8.05 11.06
C ASP A 188 19.67 9.29 10.95
N ASP A 189 20.95 9.14 11.28
CA ASP A 189 21.95 10.21 11.22
C ASP A 189 22.31 10.61 9.78
N ILE A 190 22.26 11.90 9.48
CA ILE A 190 22.83 12.49 8.27
C ILE A 190 24.32 12.72 8.50
N ILE A 191 25.18 11.89 7.90
CA ILE A 191 26.62 11.99 8.08
C ILE A 191 27.20 13.11 7.22
N MET A 192 27.77 14.12 7.88
CA MET A 192 28.46 15.21 7.20
C MET A 192 29.71 14.70 6.48
N PRO A 193 29.84 14.88 5.14
CA PRO A 193 31.05 14.49 4.44
C PRO A 193 32.29 15.29 4.91
N PHE A 194 33.45 14.63 4.90
CA PHE A 194 34.72 15.29 5.29
C PHE A 194 34.97 16.55 4.48
N GLY A 195 35.34 17.63 5.18
CA GLY A 195 35.65 18.94 4.56
C GLY A 195 34.42 19.73 4.11
N ARG A 196 33.22 19.34 4.56
CA ARG A 196 31.99 20.12 4.40
C ARG A 196 31.53 20.67 5.75
N ASP A 197 30.92 21.86 5.72
CA ASP A 197 30.38 22.56 6.89
C ASP A 197 28.90 22.94 6.72
N ARG A 198 28.30 22.61 5.57
CA ARG A 198 26.91 22.90 5.24
C ARG A 198 26.24 21.73 4.55
N ILE A 199 24.99 21.48 4.94
CA ILE A 199 24.05 20.60 4.25
C ILE A 199 22.80 21.43 3.95
N GLU A 200 22.31 21.32 2.73
CA GLU A 200 21.00 21.80 2.32
C GLU A 200 20.02 20.62 2.31
N TRP A 201 18.76 20.92 2.54
CA TRP A 201 17.71 19.93 2.57
C TRP A 201 16.58 20.33 1.62
N GLU A 202 15.95 19.35 1.02
CA GLU A 202 14.83 19.52 0.11
C GLU A 202 13.70 18.60 0.54
N VAL A 203 12.45 19.09 0.46
CA VAL A 203 11.27 18.27 0.71
C VAL A 203 10.61 17.98 -0.62
N GLU A 204 10.78 16.76 -1.11
CA GLU A 204 10.25 16.33 -2.40
C GLU A 204 9.37 15.08 -2.25
N MET A 205 8.39 14.97 -3.14
CA MET A 205 7.57 13.76 -3.25
C MET A 205 8.34 12.72 -4.06
N ALA A 206 8.51 11.52 -3.49
CA ALA A 206 9.02 10.35 -4.20
C ALA A 206 7.86 9.47 -4.71
N ILE A 207 8.00 8.92 -5.90
CA ILE A 207 7.05 7.98 -6.53
C ILE A 207 7.77 6.74 -7.05
#